data_5a518dd5d832a7ce13fafc07a8998b62
#
_entry.id   5a518dd5d832a7ce13fafc07a8998b62
#
_cell.length_a   1.000
_cell.length_b   1.000
_cell.length_c   1.000
_cell.angle_alpha   90.00
_cell.angle_beta   90.00
_cell.angle_gamma   90.00
#
_symmetry.space_group_name_H-M   'P 1'
#
loop_
_entity.id
_entity.type
_entity.pdbx_description
1 polymer ?
#
loop_
_entity_poly.entity_id
_entity_poly.type
_entity_poly.pdbx_seq_one_letter_code
_entity_poly.pdbx_strand_id
1 'polypeptide(L)'
;VFGVDALSCAPTCALKFKDSIAAMKETVAKIKKNEKADMIVCLSHSGTWPDEEKSEDELLAKAVPELDLIISGHTHSRMLKPIYHGNTAIVSCGEYGETLGSMTAKQTKAGRWKISNFQCVPVTESIQPNAKVQEQIDDFMVDVNADFLAQYGYKADQVIATNPYLFSSVLDVNEIHTEHTLGDIIADSYIYAAQKAGKGLIDPVDIAVVPSGTIRDTYYKGDLTVSDIFTSYSLGIGPDKIPGYPLISVYLTGKELKTAVEIDASISDMMTSARLYMSGINFSYHPKRMILNKVTDVYLEKNGEKKELVDDKLYHVVVDLYSAQMLSAVTDMSYGVLSLQPKDENGKIITDFESRILYDGKQELKAWVA
;
A
#
# COMPACT_ATOMS: atom_id res chain seq x y z
N VAL A 1 -2.75 -18.05 5.94
CA VAL A 1 -2.02 -18.25 4.67
C VAL A 1 -1.70 -16.89 4.07
N PHE A 2 -0.55 -16.79 3.39
CA PHE A 2 -0.18 -15.64 2.59
C PHE A 2 0.05 -16.08 1.15
N GLY A 3 -0.46 -15.32 0.20
CA GLY A 3 -0.28 -15.54 -1.22
C GLY A 3 1.06 -15.01 -1.74
N VAL A 4 1.42 -15.38 -2.96
CA VAL A 4 2.67 -14.94 -3.61
C VAL A 4 2.61 -13.44 -3.89
N ASP A 5 1.44 -12.94 -4.32
CA ASP A 5 1.25 -11.52 -4.58
C ASP A 5 1.40 -10.69 -3.28
N ALA A 6 0.76 -11.11 -2.19
CA ALA A 6 0.91 -10.46 -0.88
C ALA A 6 2.37 -10.47 -0.38
N LEU A 7 3.12 -11.54 -0.63
CA LEU A 7 4.55 -11.60 -0.27
C LEU A 7 5.42 -10.71 -1.15
N SER A 8 5.07 -10.51 -2.40
CA SER A 8 5.79 -9.60 -3.31
C SER A 8 5.73 -8.15 -2.83
N CYS A 9 4.67 -7.78 -2.10
CA CYS A 9 4.52 -6.47 -1.47
C CYS A 9 5.37 -6.29 -0.19
N ALA A 10 6.11 -7.33 0.26
CA ALA A 10 6.94 -7.28 1.45
C ALA A 10 8.41 -7.69 1.16
N PRO A 11 9.12 -6.95 0.30
CA PRO A 11 10.43 -7.35 -0.25
C PRO A 11 11.52 -7.49 0.82
N THR A 12 11.37 -6.84 1.97
CA THR A 12 12.33 -6.89 3.10
C THR A 12 11.92 -7.86 4.20
N CYS A 13 10.88 -8.68 3.99
CA CYS A 13 10.45 -9.64 4.99
C CYS A 13 11.50 -10.72 5.21
N ALA A 14 12.04 -10.79 6.43
CA ALA A 14 13.05 -11.78 6.81
C ALA A 14 12.50 -13.19 7.06
N LEU A 15 11.19 -13.39 7.04
CA LEU A 15 10.55 -14.69 7.25
C LEU A 15 10.70 -15.58 6.02
N LYS A 16 10.85 -16.89 6.27
CA LYS A 16 10.83 -17.88 5.20
C LYS A 16 9.43 -18.45 5.04
N PHE A 17 8.90 -18.39 3.85
CA PHE A 17 7.59 -18.90 3.50
C PHE A 17 7.70 -20.26 2.81
N LYS A 18 6.74 -21.13 3.09
CA LYS A 18 6.51 -22.38 2.36
C LYS A 18 5.48 -22.15 1.27
N ASP A 19 5.46 -22.99 0.27
CA ASP A 19 4.35 -23.05 -0.67
C ASP A 19 3.02 -23.16 0.09
N SER A 20 2.09 -22.25 -0.21
CA SER A 20 0.83 -22.09 0.53
C SER A 20 -0.07 -23.33 0.43
N ILE A 21 -0.16 -23.92 -0.76
CA ILE A 21 -0.98 -25.11 -1.01
C ILE A 21 -0.39 -26.32 -0.31
N ALA A 22 0.92 -26.54 -0.40
CA ALA A 22 1.59 -27.65 0.26
C ALA A 22 1.48 -27.54 1.78
N ALA A 23 1.71 -26.35 2.34
CA ALA A 23 1.58 -26.08 3.77
C ALA A 23 0.15 -26.29 4.27
N MET A 24 -0.85 -25.87 3.50
CA MET A 24 -2.25 -26.07 3.85
C MET A 24 -2.65 -27.55 3.82
N LYS A 25 -2.24 -28.33 2.82
CA LYS A 25 -2.46 -29.79 2.78
C LYS A 25 -1.88 -30.48 4.00
N GLU A 26 -0.66 -30.14 4.37
CA GLU A 26 -0.01 -30.67 5.56
C GLU A 26 -0.78 -30.30 6.85
N THR A 27 -1.20 -29.05 6.97
CA THR A 27 -1.92 -28.54 8.13
C THR A 27 -3.31 -29.20 8.27
N VAL A 28 -4.06 -29.29 7.19
CA VAL A 28 -5.37 -29.94 7.18
C VAL A 28 -5.25 -31.43 7.53
N ALA A 29 -4.23 -32.11 7.00
CA ALA A 29 -3.96 -33.52 7.36
C ALA A 29 -3.67 -33.69 8.85
N LYS A 30 -2.92 -32.76 9.47
CA LYS A 30 -2.65 -32.75 10.92
C LYS A 30 -3.92 -32.51 11.73
N ILE A 31 -4.74 -31.53 11.34
CA ILE A 31 -6.02 -31.25 12.01
C ILE A 31 -6.91 -32.50 11.99
N LYS A 32 -7.11 -33.11 10.81
CA LYS A 32 -7.96 -34.30 10.66
C LYS A 32 -7.46 -35.51 11.47
N LYS A 33 -6.15 -35.61 11.67
CA LYS A 33 -5.55 -36.71 12.45
C LYS A 33 -5.63 -36.50 13.95
N ASN A 34 -5.40 -35.26 14.40
CA ASN A 34 -5.15 -34.97 15.81
C ASN A 34 -6.32 -34.27 16.52
N GLU A 35 -7.22 -33.64 15.74
CA GLU A 35 -8.29 -32.81 16.26
C GLU A 35 -9.69 -33.36 15.87
N LYS A 36 -10.67 -33.04 16.68
CA LYS A 36 -12.09 -33.31 16.37
C LYS A 36 -12.75 -32.02 15.84
N ALA A 37 -12.28 -31.57 14.67
CA ALA A 37 -12.81 -30.37 14.05
C ALA A 37 -14.06 -30.70 13.22
N ASP A 38 -15.16 -30.03 13.49
CA ASP A 38 -16.40 -30.15 12.70
C ASP A 38 -16.36 -29.28 11.44
N MET A 39 -15.60 -28.18 11.47
CA MET A 39 -15.43 -27.25 10.35
C MET A 39 -13.97 -26.78 10.28
N ILE A 40 -13.41 -26.71 9.06
CA ILE A 40 -12.06 -26.21 8.81
C ILE A 40 -12.16 -24.90 8.04
N VAL A 41 -11.74 -23.82 8.69
CA VAL A 41 -11.75 -22.45 8.15
C VAL A 41 -10.31 -21.99 7.89
N CYS A 42 -10.05 -21.50 6.69
CA CYS A 42 -8.81 -20.85 6.35
C CYS A 42 -8.96 -19.33 6.45
N LEU A 43 -8.10 -18.68 7.22
CA LEU A 43 -7.86 -17.24 7.14
C LEU A 43 -6.76 -17.01 6.13
N SER A 44 -7.06 -16.30 5.04
CA SER A 44 -6.16 -16.08 3.93
C SER A 44 -5.91 -14.61 3.65
N HIS A 45 -4.63 -14.28 3.41
CA HIS A 45 -4.19 -13.01 2.86
C HIS A 45 -3.54 -13.25 1.49
N SER A 46 -4.28 -13.97 0.61
CA SER A 46 -3.84 -14.32 -0.75
C SER A 46 -4.70 -13.62 -1.81
N GLY A 47 -6.01 -13.56 -1.60
CA GLY A 47 -6.93 -12.80 -2.43
C GLY A 47 -7.60 -13.57 -3.56
N THR A 48 -8.56 -12.89 -4.19
CA THR A 48 -9.28 -13.34 -5.38
C THR A 48 -9.21 -12.28 -6.46
N TRP A 49 -9.10 -12.72 -7.73
CA TRP A 49 -9.05 -11.86 -8.92
C TRP A 49 -10.15 -12.24 -9.91
N PRO A 50 -10.51 -11.34 -10.84
CA PRO A 50 -11.42 -11.68 -11.94
C PRO A 50 -10.91 -12.85 -12.81
N ASP A 51 -9.60 -12.98 -12.94
CA ASP A 51 -8.94 -14.10 -13.60
C ASP A 51 -8.74 -15.24 -12.59
N GLU A 52 -9.50 -16.30 -12.74
CA GLU A 52 -9.51 -17.46 -11.84
C GLU A 52 -8.14 -18.17 -11.78
N GLU A 53 -7.33 -18.09 -12.84
CA GLU A 53 -5.99 -18.68 -12.88
C GLU A 53 -4.97 -17.90 -12.03
N LYS A 54 -5.27 -16.64 -11.74
CA LYS A 54 -4.49 -15.78 -10.84
C LYS A 54 -5.07 -15.71 -9.43
N SER A 55 -6.30 -16.16 -9.25
CA SER A 55 -7.05 -16.10 -7.99
C SER A 55 -6.53 -17.12 -6.99
N GLU A 56 -5.54 -16.74 -6.17
CA GLU A 56 -4.80 -17.66 -5.29
C GLU A 56 -5.71 -18.41 -4.31
N ASP A 57 -6.75 -17.76 -3.77
CA ASP A 57 -7.70 -18.41 -2.87
C ASP A 57 -8.61 -19.41 -3.61
N GLU A 58 -8.90 -19.18 -4.88
CA GLU A 58 -9.63 -20.13 -5.70
C GLU A 58 -8.77 -21.36 -6.07
N LEU A 59 -7.49 -21.11 -6.37
CA LEU A 59 -6.52 -22.20 -6.58
C LEU A 59 -6.33 -23.03 -5.29
N LEU A 60 -6.28 -22.38 -4.13
CA LEU A 60 -6.21 -23.04 -2.84
C LEU A 60 -7.46 -23.90 -2.58
N ALA A 61 -8.67 -23.38 -2.81
CA ALA A 61 -9.92 -24.09 -2.63
C ALA A 61 -10.01 -25.35 -3.52
N LYS A 62 -9.54 -25.24 -4.77
CA LYS A 62 -9.46 -26.40 -5.71
C LYS A 62 -8.46 -27.45 -5.23
N ALA A 63 -7.30 -27.00 -4.72
CA ALA A 63 -6.20 -27.89 -4.33
C ALA A 63 -6.41 -28.57 -2.97
N VAL A 64 -7.23 -27.99 -2.07
CA VAL A 64 -7.51 -28.46 -0.69
C VAL A 64 -9.02 -28.51 -0.44
N PRO A 65 -9.74 -29.47 -1.06
CA PRO A 65 -11.21 -29.56 -0.99
C PRO A 65 -11.74 -29.94 0.38
N GLU A 66 -10.88 -30.20 1.36
CA GLU A 66 -11.21 -30.43 2.76
C GLU A 66 -11.53 -29.14 3.53
N LEU A 67 -11.14 -27.99 3.01
CA LEU A 67 -11.56 -26.70 3.59
C LEU A 67 -13.08 -26.52 3.39
N ASP A 68 -13.75 -26.02 4.41
CA ASP A 68 -15.16 -25.69 4.34
C ASP A 68 -15.37 -24.22 3.97
N LEU A 69 -14.48 -23.35 4.44
CA LEU A 69 -14.56 -21.91 4.25
C LEU A 69 -13.16 -21.28 4.12
N ILE A 70 -13.01 -20.34 3.21
CA ILE A 70 -11.87 -19.43 3.13
C ILE A 70 -12.39 -18.02 3.36
N ILE A 71 -11.87 -17.32 4.37
CA ILE A 71 -12.06 -15.89 4.58
C ILE A 71 -10.88 -15.19 3.94
N SER A 72 -11.16 -14.55 2.80
CA SER A 72 -10.17 -13.97 1.90
C SER A 72 -9.92 -12.50 2.24
N GLY A 73 -8.66 -12.08 2.18
CA GLY A 73 -8.20 -10.70 2.32
C GLY A 73 -7.25 -10.33 1.18
N HIS A 74 -6.45 -9.29 1.34
CA HIS A 74 -5.43 -8.76 0.44
C HIS A 74 -5.97 -7.95 -0.74
N THR A 75 -6.82 -8.51 -1.58
CA THR A 75 -7.34 -7.87 -2.81
C THR A 75 -8.50 -6.91 -2.55
N HIS A 76 -8.86 -6.68 -1.29
CA HIS A 76 -9.95 -5.79 -0.88
C HIS A 76 -11.29 -6.09 -1.56
N SER A 77 -11.47 -7.33 -2.03
CA SER A 77 -12.67 -7.73 -2.78
C SER A 77 -13.92 -7.67 -1.91
N ARG A 78 -14.95 -6.96 -2.36
CA ARG A 78 -16.27 -6.94 -1.73
C ARG A 78 -17.22 -7.85 -2.49
N MET A 79 -17.46 -9.03 -1.94
CA MET A 79 -18.29 -10.05 -2.59
C MET A 79 -19.78 -9.84 -2.30
N LEU A 80 -20.62 -9.99 -3.31
CA LEU A 80 -22.08 -10.03 -3.16
C LEU A 80 -22.60 -11.42 -2.82
N LYS A 81 -21.83 -12.46 -3.11
CA LYS A 81 -22.12 -13.87 -2.86
C LYS A 81 -20.80 -14.65 -2.73
N PRO A 82 -20.80 -15.77 -1.98
CA PRO A 82 -19.63 -16.63 -1.91
C PRO A 82 -19.24 -17.19 -3.29
N ILE A 83 -17.94 -17.35 -3.53
CA ILE A 83 -17.40 -18.17 -4.63
C ILE A 83 -17.30 -19.61 -4.10
N TYR A 84 -17.59 -20.59 -4.95
CA TYR A 84 -17.53 -22.00 -4.56
C TYR A 84 -16.63 -22.82 -5.48
N HIS A 85 -15.72 -23.58 -4.89
CA HIS A 85 -15.03 -24.69 -5.55
C HIS A 85 -15.34 -25.99 -4.81
N GLY A 86 -16.16 -26.83 -5.45
CA GLY A 86 -16.74 -28.00 -4.79
C GLY A 86 -17.60 -27.61 -3.56
N ASN A 87 -17.15 -27.99 -2.37
CA ASN A 87 -17.81 -27.61 -1.11
C ASN A 87 -17.16 -26.44 -0.39
N THR A 88 -16.01 -25.98 -0.82
CA THR A 88 -15.30 -24.88 -0.20
C THR A 88 -15.91 -23.55 -0.63
N ALA A 89 -16.38 -22.76 0.33
CA ALA A 89 -16.86 -21.40 0.11
C ALA A 89 -15.70 -20.40 0.32
N ILE A 90 -15.62 -19.39 -0.53
CA ILE A 90 -14.69 -18.25 -0.37
C ILE A 90 -15.53 -17.01 -0.20
N VAL A 91 -15.22 -16.21 0.84
CA VAL A 91 -15.90 -14.96 1.16
C VAL A 91 -14.89 -13.86 1.45
N SER A 92 -15.22 -12.62 1.06
CA SER A 92 -14.51 -11.40 1.41
C SER A 92 -15.50 -10.24 1.55
N CYS A 93 -15.24 -9.31 2.45
CA CYS A 93 -16.17 -8.20 2.74
C CYS A 93 -15.54 -6.82 2.54
N GLY A 94 -14.53 -6.70 1.67
CA GLY A 94 -13.85 -5.43 1.39
C GLY A 94 -12.73 -5.13 2.39
N GLU A 95 -12.54 -3.87 2.69
CA GLU A 95 -11.37 -3.36 3.38
C GLU A 95 -11.72 -2.39 4.52
N TYR A 96 -10.74 -2.01 5.30
CA TYR A 96 -10.74 -0.92 6.31
C TYR A 96 -11.88 -0.95 7.33
N GLY A 97 -12.60 -2.06 7.47
CA GLY A 97 -13.74 -2.14 8.39
C GLY A 97 -15.01 -1.46 7.89
N GLU A 98 -15.08 -1.06 6.62
CA GLU A 98 -16.28 -0.46 6.02
C GLU A 98 -17.49 -1.37 6.05
N THR A 99 -17.27 -2.67 6.02
CA THR A 99 -18.33 -3.66 6.10
C THR A 99 -17.96 -4.83 7.02
N LEU A 100 -18.99 -5.39 7.66
CA LEU A 100 -18.91 -6.63 8.40
C LEU A 100 -19.51 -7.79 7.58
N GLY A 101 -18.70 -8.80 7.26
CA GLY A 101 -19.18 -10.03 6.64
C GLY A 101 -20.06 -10.84 7.62
N SER A 102 -21.31 -11.09 7.24
CA SER A 102 -22.24 -11.92 8.00
C SER A 102 -22.74 -13.07 7.15
N MET A 103 -22.80 -14.29 7.73
CA MET A 103 -23.26 -15.48 7.01
C MET A 103 -23.86 -16.52 7.95
N THR A 104 -24.61 -17.44 7.37
CA THR A 104 -25.12 -18.63 8.08
C THR A 104 -24.46 -19.87 7.51
N ALA A 105 -23.84 -20.68 8.36
CA ALA A 105 -23.31 -22.00 7.99
C ALA A 105 -24.25 -23.09 8.52
N LYS A 106 -24.65 -24.03 7.65
CA LYS A 106 -25.48 -25.19 8.02
C LYS A 106 -24.80 -26.47 7.59
N GLN A 107 -24.72 -27.44 8.50
CA GLN A 107 -24.19 -28.75 8.16
C GLN A 107 -25.21 -29.54 7.34
N THR A 108 -24.77 -30.13 6.25
CA THR A 108 -25.55 -31.02 5.40
C THR A 108 -25.62 -32.43 6.01
N LYS A 109 -26.54 -33.27 5.50
CA LYS A 109 -26.61 -34.68 5.91
C LYS A 109 -25.33 -35.48 5.60
N ALA A 110 -24.52 -34.99 4.67
CA ALA A 110 -23.21 -35.58 4.34
C ALA A 110 -22.05 -35.07 5.22
N GLY A 111 -22.35 -34.29 6.26
CA GLY A 111 -21.34 -33.74 7.19
C GLY A 111 -20.56 -32.54 6.66
N ARG A 112 -20.89 -32.04 5.45
CA ARG A 112 -20.24 -30.85 4.88
C ARG A 112 -21.01 -29.58 5.23
N TRP A 113 -20.33 -28.44 5.24
CA TRP A 113 -20.94 -27.16 5.54
C TRP A 113 -21.40 -26.44 4.26
N LYS A 114 -22.56 -25.81 4.36
CA LYS A 114 -23.10 -24.95 3.30
C LYS A 114 -23.29 -23.56 3.87
N ILE A 115 -22.70 -22.58 3.22
CA ILE A 115 -22.85 -21.17 3.56
C ILE A 115 -24.12 -20.63 2.89
N SER A 116 -24.88 -19.85 3.63
CA SER A 116 -26.09 -19.15 3.16
C SER A 116 -26.19 -17.77 3.82
N ASN A 117 -27.04 -16.92 3.28
CA ASN A 117 -27.29 -15.56 3.81
C ASN A 117 -26.00 -14.74 3.99
N PHE A 118 -25.01 -14.94 3.09
CA PHE A 118 -23.83 -14.09 3.11
C PHE A 118 -24.20 -12.67 2.69
N GLN A 119 -23.74 -11.70 3.48
CA GLN A 119 -23.93 -10.28 3.21
C GLN A 119 -22.80 -9.46 3.81
N CYS A 120 -22.43 -8.37 3.14
CA CYS A 120 -21.55 -7.34 3.68
C CYS A 120 -22.42 -6.24 4.31
N VAL A 121 -22.48 -6.23 5.63
CA VAL A 121 -23.26 -5.24 6.39
C VAL A 121 -22.43 -3.97 6.53
N PRO A 122 -22.90 -2.80 6.03
CA PRO A 122 -22.15 -1.57 6.17
C PRO A 122 -21.93 -1.19 7.64
N VAL A 123 -20.72 -0.77 7.99
CA VAL A 123 -20.39 -0.14 9.27
C VAL A 123 -20.53 1.36 9.05
N THR A 124 -21.48 1.97 9.78
CA THR A 124 -21.80 3.39 9.61
C THR A 124 -21.80 4.11 10.94
N GLU A 125 -21.72 5.42 10.93
CA GLU A 125 -21.77 6.29 12.11
C GLU A 125 -23.07 6.14 12.94
N SER A 126 -24.13 5.58 12.36
CA SER A 126 -25.37 5.30 13.09
C SER A 126 -25.26 4.13 14.07
N ILE A 127 -24.21 3.32 13.97
CA ILE A 127 -23.97 2.20 14.86
C ILE A 127 -23.32 2.71 16.14
N GLN A 128 -24.02 2.53 17.28
CA GLN A 128 -23.47 2.97 18.56
C GLN A 128 -22.30 2.07 18.99
N PRO A 129 -21.15 2.65 19.37
CA PRO A 129 -20.02 1.89 19.89
C PRO A 129 -20.39 1.06 21.12
N ASN A 130 -19.77 -0.10 21.27
CA ASN A 130 -19.85 -0.86 22.51
C ASN A 130 -18.99 -0.17 23.58
N ALA A 131 -19.61 0.23 24.70
CA ALA A 131 -18.94 1.02 25.74
C ALA A 131 -17.66 0.36 26.30
N LYS A 132 -17.65 -0.99 26.47
CA LYS A 132 -16.46 -1.69 26.98
C LYS A 132 -15.33 -1.72 25.95
N VAL A 133 -15.66 -1.81 24.66
CA VAL A 133 -14.65 -1.77 23.59
C VAL A 133 -14.11 -0.33 23.47
N GLN A 134 -15.00 0.67 23.59
CA GLN A 134 -14.58 2.07 23.56
C GLN A 134 -13.61 2.39 24.71
N GLU A 135 -13.89 1.94 25.94
CA GLU A 135 -12.99 2.10 27.08
C GLU A 135 -11.58 1.53 26.80
N GLN A 136 -11.51 0.34 26.16
CA GLN A 136 -10.22 -0.24 25.78
C GLN A 136 -9.50 0.56 24.68
N ILE A 137 -10.25 1.12 23.72
CA ILE A 137 -9.69 2.01 22.70
C ILE A 137 -9.14 3.29 23.36
N ASP A 138 -9.89 3.88 24.28
CA ASP A 138 -9.47 5.08 24.99
C ASP A 138 -8.18 4.84 25.79
N ASP A 139 -8.04 3.68 26.45
CA ASP A 139 -6.82 3.27 27.15
C ASP A 139 -5.64 3.13 26.17
N PHE A 140 -5.83 2.45 25.03
CA PHE A 140 -4.77 2.36 23.99
C PHE A 140 -4.38 3.73 23.43
N MET A 141 -5.34 4.65 23.29
CA MET A 141 -5.04 6.00 22.83
C MET A 141 -4.21 6.81 23.81
N VAL A 142 -4.31 6.52 25.13
CA VAL A 142 -3.40 7.10 26.14
C VAL A 142 -1.95 6.68 25.83
N ASP A 143 -1.72 5.38 25.61
CA ASP A 143 -0.39 4.84 25.28
C ASP A 143 0.13 5.37 23.93
N VAL A 144 -0.73 5.42 22.90
CA VAL A 144 -0.38 6.00 21.58
C VAL A 144 0.08 7.44 21.72
N ASN A 145 -0.65 8.24 22.49
CA ASN A 145 -0.29 9.63 22.73
C ASN A 145 1.01 9.78 23.52
N ALA A 146 1.23 8.96 24.57
CA ALA A 146 2.37 9.06 25.47
C ALA A 146 3.65 8.48 24.87
N ASP A 147 3.57 7.29 24.25
CA ASP A 147 4.74 6.51 23.85
C ASP A 147 5.10 6.69 22.37
N PHE A 148 4.10 6.99 21.51
CA PHE A 148 4.34 7.15 20.07
C PHE A 148 4.29 8.62 19.63
N LEU A 149 3.15 9.30 19.76
CA LEU A 149 2.98 10.66 19.19
C LEU A 149 3.74 11.74 19.93
N ALA A 150 3.94 11.60 21.26
CA ALA A 150 4.65 12.59 22.06
C ALA A 150 6.11 12.79 21.61
N GLN A 151 6.77 11.78 21.05
CA GLN A 151 8.12 11.90 20.51
C GLN A 151 8.22 12.86 19.30
N TYR A 152 7.10 13.05 18.60
CA TYR A 152 6.96 14.03 17.50
C TYR A 152 6.34 15.35 17.96
N GLY A 153 5.96 15.46 19.24
CA GLY A 153 5.29 16.64 19.79
C GLY A 153 3.80 16.73 19.44
N TYR A 154 3.18 15.62 19.05
CA TYR A 154 1.78 15.55 18.62
C TYR A 154 0.88 14.80 19.59
N LYS A 155 -0.43 14.95 19.37
CA LYS A 155 -1.51 14.12 19.95
C LYS A 155 -2.45 13.69 18.84
N ALA A 156 -3.08 12.54 19.00
CA ALA A 156 -3.94 11.94 17.97
C ALA A 156 -5.11 12.84 17.56
N ASP A 157 -5.76 13.48 18.53
CA ASP A 157 -6.91 14.38 18.35
C ASP A 157 -6.52 15.83 18.04
N GLN A 158 -5.23 16.14 17.94
CA GLN A 158 -4.75 17.47 17.60
C GLN A 158 -5.17 17.85 16.18
N VAL A 159 -6.00 18.88 16.05
CA VAL A 159 -6.36 19.45 14.76
C VAL A 159 -5.16 20.22 14.20
N ILE A 160 -4.74 19.88 12.98
CA ILE A 160 -3.61 20.51 12.30
C ILE A 160 -4.05 21.36 11.11
N ALA A 161 -5.23 21.09 10.54
CA ALA A 161 -5.79 21.83 9.41
C ALA A 161 -7.31 21.72 9.40
N THR A 162 -7.98 22.64 8.69
CA THR A 162 -9.41 22.52 8.33
C THR A 162 -9.49 22.38 6.83
N ASN A 163 -10.05 21.27 6.37
CA ASN A 163 -10.20 20.94 4.96
C ASN A 163 -11.55 21.44 4.42
N PRO A 164 -11.61 22.31 3.42
CA PRO A 164 -12.87 22.87 2.91
C PRO A 164 -13.64 21.94 1.97
N TYR A 165 -13.01 20.88 1.44
CA TYR A 165 -13.61 19.94 0.48
C TYR A 165 -13.19 18.49 0.76
N LEU A 166 -13.87 17.53 0.14
CA LEU A 166 -13.46 16.13 0.14
C LEU A 166 -12.34 15.92 -0.88
N PHE A 167 -11.24 15.30 -0.48
CA PHE A 167 -10.20 14.85 -1.40
C PHE A 167 -10.65 13.59 -2.18
N SER A 168 -9.91 13.24 -3.22
CA SER A 168 -10.17 12.01 -3.99
C SER A 168 -10.16 10.79 -3.07
N SER A 169 -11.04 9.84 -3.33
CA SER A 169 -11.04 8.58 -2.57
C SER A 169 -9.80 7.74 -2.88
N VAL A 170 -9.42 6.84 -1.96
CA VAL A 170 -8.34 5.88 -2.21
C VAL A 170 -8.65 4.99 -3.41
N LEU A 171 -9.93 4.65 -3.62
CA LEU A 171 -10.37 3.89 -4.78
C LEU A 171 -10.10 4.64 -6.09
N ASP A 172 -10.48 5.94 -6.17
CA ASP A 172 -10.20 6.77 -7.34
C ASP A 172 -8.70 6.91 -7.59
N VAL A 173 -7.93 7.16 -6.53
CA VAL A 173 -6.46 7.27 -6.56
C VAL A 173 -5.82 6.01 -7.16
N ASN A 174 -6.36 4.84 -6.89
CA ASN A 174 -5.85 3.57 -7.42
C ASN A 174 -6.42 3.19 -8.78
N GLU A 175 -7.69 3.46 -9.06
CA GLU A 175 -8.37 2.95 -10.26
C GLU A 175 -8.34 3.92 -11.44
N ILE A 176 -8.36 5.23 -11.20
CA ILE A 176 -8.45 6.24 -12.26
C ILE A 176 -7.10 6.87 -12.52
N HIS A 177 -6.51 6.63 -13.70
CA HIS A 177 -5.20 7.18 -14.07
C HIS A 177 -5.30 8.66 -14.51
N THR A 178 -5.34 9.55 -13.52
CA THR A 178 -5.35 11.00 -13.68
C THR A 178 -4.73 11.67 -12.45
N GLU A 179 -4.57 12.97 -12.46
CA GLU A 179 -4.20 13.76 -11.28
C GLU A 179 -5.26 13.62 -10.19
N HIS A 180 -4.81 13.44 -8.96
CA HIS A 180 -5.67 13.38 -7.78
C HIS A 180 -5.07 14.21 -6.65
N THR A 181 -5.85 15.16 -6.13
CA THR A 181 -5.44 16.09 -5.08
C THR A 181 -4.83 15.41 -3.85
N LEU A 182 -5.26 14.18 -3.53
CA LEU A 182 -4.71 13.42 -2.41
C LEU A 182 -3.26 12.98 -2.67
N GLY A 183 -2.98 12.40 -3.83
CA GLY A 183 -1.63 11.97 -4.20
C GLY A 183 -0.68 13.16 -4.36
N ASP A 184 -1.19 14.24 -4.96
CA ASP A 184 -0.40 15.44 -5.23
C ASP A 184 0.02 16.13 -3.92
N ILE A 185 -0.89 16.32 -2.96
CA ILE A 185 -0.55 16.95 -1.67
C ILE A 185 0.46 16.13 -0.86
N ILE A 186 0.34 14.79 -0.93
CA ILE A 186 1.31 13.91 -0.25
C ILE A 186 2.69 14.04 -0.91
N ALA A 187 2.76 14.07 -2.25
CA ALA A 187 4.03 14.25 -2.96
C ALA A 187 4.65 15.63 -2.69
N ASP A 188 3.83 16.68 -2.66
CA ASP A 188 4.28 18.03 -2.31
C ASP A 188 4.82 18.09 -0.89
N SER A 189 4.19 17.39 0.06
CA SER A 189 4.61 17.37 1.46
C SER A 189 6.02 16.77 1.61
N TYR A 190 6.39 15.77 0.82
CA TYR A 190 7.73 15.19 0.86
C TYR A 190 8.82 16.20 0.50
N ILE A 191 8.61 17.01 -0.55
CA ILE A 191 9.54 18.09 -0.91
C ILE A 191 9.64 19.11 0.23
N TYR A 192 8.48 19.54 0.73
CA TYR A 192 8.43 20.54 1.82
C TYR A 192 9.16 20.05 3.08
N ALA A 193 8.85 18.84 3.53
CA ALA A 193 9.41 18.26 4.74
C ALA A 193 10.93 18.03 4.61
N ALA A 194 11.37 17.47 3.48
CA ALA A 194 12.79 17.25 3.22
C ALA A 194 13.57 18.56 3.21
N GLN A 195 13.05 19.61 2.59
CA GLN A 195 13.69 20.93 2.58
C GLN A 195 13.71 21.58 3.97
N LYS A 196 12.66 21.38 4.77
CA LYS A 196 12.56 21.92 6.13
C LYS A 196 13.47 21.18 7.11
N ALA A 197 13.51 19.87 7.04
CA ALA A 197 14.40 19.01 7.85
C ALA A 197 15.88 19.18 7.45
N GLY A 198 16.14 19.69 6.31
CA GLY A 198 17.33 19.81 5.46
C GLY A 198 18.67 20.20 6.06
N LYS A 199 18.97 19.87 7.31
CA LYS A 199 20.33 19.89 7.84
C LYS A 199 21.10 18.69 7.28
N GLY A 200 21.63 18.82 6.05
CA GLY A 200 22.43 17.81 5.39
C GLY A 200 22.07 17.55 3.93
N LEU A 201 21.01 18.18 3.41
CA LEU A 201 20.78 18.18 1.97
C LEU A 201 21.80 19.10 1.29
N ILE A 202 22.56 18.54 0.34
CA ILE A 202 23.58 19.27 -0.43
C ILE A 202 22.90 20.19 -1.44
N ASP A 203 21.82 19.69 -2.06
CA ASP A 203 21.06 20.39 -3.09
C ASP A 203 19.58 20.48 -2.75
N PRO A 204 18.83 21.48 -3.23
CA PRO A 204 17.38 21.50 -3.15
C PRO A 204 16.77 20.25 -3.80
N VAL A 205 15.69 19.74 -3.20
CA VAL A 205 14.91 18.64 -3.78
C VAL A 205 14.25 19.12 -5.07
N ASP A 206 14.42 18.36 -6.15
CA ASP A 206 13.79 18.63 -7.43
C ASP A 206 12.43 17.95 -7.58
N ILE A 207 12.32 16.72 -7.08
CA ILE A 207 11.19 15.82 -7.36
C ILE A 207 10.88 14.99 -6.12
N ALA A 208 9.59 14.74 -5.88
CA ALA A 208 9.14 13.69 -4.98
C ALA A 208 8.28 12.67 -5.71
N VAL A 209 8.29 11.41 -5.25
CA VAL A 209 7.51 10.31 -5.84
C VAL A 209 6.82 9.52 -4.73
N VAL A 210 5.50 9.29 -4.91
CA VAL A 210 4.63 8.58 -3.98
C VAL A 210 3.84 7.51 -4.73
N PRO A 211 4.00 6.22 -4.43
CA PRO A 211 3.16 5.17 -5.02
C PRO A 211 1.75 5.21 -4.43
N SER A 212 0.74 5.08 -5.28
CA SER A 212 -0.67 5.06 -4.84
C SER A 212 -0.96 3.97 -3.80
N GLY A 213 -0.31 2.81 -3.91
CA GLY A 213 -0.49 1.69 -2.99
C GLY A 213 -0.06 1.96 -1.55
N THR A 214 0.70 3.03 -1.29
CA THR A 214 1.07 3.46 0.06
C THR A 214 0.05 4.41 0.69
N ILE A 215 -0.86 4.97 -0.09
CA ILE A 215 -1.95 5.83 0.38
C ILE A 215 -3.12 4.96 0.87
N ARG A 216 -3.53 5.11 2.14
CA ARG A 216 -4.44 4.17 2.82
C ARG A 216 -5.77 4.79 3.24
N ASP A 217 -5.89 6.11 3.27
CA ASP A 217 -7.13 6.83 3.56
C ASP A 217 -7.12 8.19 2.87
N THR A 218 -8.28 8.86 2.82
CA THR A 218 -8.45 10.19 2.22
C THR A 218 -8.66 11.26 3.29
N TYR A 219 -8.60 12.53 2.88
CA TYR A 219 -8.89 13.67 3.73
C TYR A 219 -10.32 14.14 3.54
N TYR A 220 -11.13 13.94 4.57
CA TYR A 220 -12.53 14.34 4.57
C TYR A 220 -12.67 15.86 4.79
N LYS A 221 -13.81 16.41 4.40
CA LYS A 221 -14.15 17.80 4.66
C LYS A 221 -14.35 18.00 6.18
N GLY A 222 -13.73 19.03 6.74
CA GLY A 222 -13.78 19.36 8.16
C GLY A 222 -12.39 19.49 8.75
N ASP A 223 -12.32 19.37 10.06
CA ASP A 223 -11.04 19.39 10.76
C ASP A 223 -10.26 18.09 10.49
N LEU A 224 -8.98 18.24 10.19
CA LEU A 224 -8.04 17.13 10.02
C LEU A 224 -7.16 17.04 11.26
N THR A 225 -7.15 15.87 11.84
CA THR A 225 -6.35 15.56 13.03
C THR A 225 -5.05 14.85 12.65
N VAL A 226 -4.11 14.77 13.60
CA VAL A 226 -2.89 13.95 13.44
C VAL A 226 -3.24 12.49 13.17
N SER A 227 -4.31 11.97 13.78
CA SER A 227 -4.79 10.60 13.53
C SER A 227 -5.22 10.40 12.08
N ASP A 228 -5.92 11.35 11.47
CA ASP A 228 -6.33 11.28 10.06
C ASP A 228 -5.12 11.26 9.12
N ILE A 229 -4.13 12.10 9.39
CA ILE A 229 -2.89 12.11 8.61
C ILE A 229 -2.13 10.78 8.76
N PHE A 230 -1.97 10.28 9.99
CA PHE A 230 -1.32 9.00 10.21
C PHE A 230 -2.06 7.87 9.49
N THR A 231 -3.39 7.84 9.52
CA THR A 231 -4.20 6.79 8.87
C THR A 231 -4.02 6.81 7.36
N SER A 232 -3.91 7.99 6.76
CA SER A 232 -3.72 8.12 5.30
C SER A 232 -2.36 7.58 4.82
N TYR A 233 -1.35 7.55 5.70
CA TYR A 233 0.00 7.11 5.34
C TYR A 233 0.68 6.28 6.45
N SER A 234 -0.02 5.30 6.99
CA SER A 234 0.35 4.54 8.20
C SER A 234 1.30 3.36 7.96
N LEU A 235 1.66 3.06 6.71
CA LEU A 235 2.39 1.84 6.39
C LEU A 235 3.85 1.86 6.84
N GLY A 236 4.32 0.66 7.19
CA GLY A 236 5.73 0.34 7.38
C GLY A 236 6.28 0.63 8.76
N ILE A 237 7.54 0.27 8.90
CA ILE A 237 8.35 0.51 10.10
C ILE A 237 9.76 0.84 9.60
N GLY A 238 10.36 1.88 10.14
CA GLY A 238 11.73 2.26 9.85
C GLY A 238 12.77 1.36 10.54
N PRO A 239 14.06 1.51 10.24
CA PRO A 239 15.15 0.89 10.99
C PRO A 239 15.14 1.22 12.48
N ASP A 240 14.62 2.39 12.87
CA ASP A 240 14.38 2.82 14.24
C ASP A 240 13.32 2.00 14.99
N LYS A 241 12.61 1.09 14.30
CA LYS A 241 11.50 0.27 14.80
C LYS A 241 10.24 1.05 15.14
N ILE A 242 10.13 2.29 14.66
CA ILE A 242 8.96 3.15 14.85
C ILE A 242 8.06 3.08 13.61
N PRO A 243 6.70 3.04 13.78
CA PRO A 243 5.76 3.02 12.67
C PRO A 243 5.93 4.19 11.68
N GLY A 244 5.72 3.90 10.41
CA GLY A 244 5.86 4.80 9.28
C GLY A 244 7.16 4.57 8.51
N TYR A 245 7.08 4.55 7.17
CA TYR A 245 8.27 4.52 6.34
C TYR A 245 9.03 5.85 6.45
N PRO A 246 10.37 5.83 6.63
CA PRO A 246 11.17 7.03 6.55
C PRO A 246 11.32 7.51 5.10
N LEU A 247 11.45 8.82 4.93
CA LEU A 247 11.86 9.42 3.67
C LEU A 247 13.36 9.22 3.45
N ILE A 248 13.73 9.01 2.21
CA ILE A 248 15.13 8.93 1.76
C ILE A 248 15.42 9.93 0.65
N SER A 249 16.68 10.30 0.54
CA SER A 249 17.22 11.22 -0.45
C SER A 249 18.12 10.47 -1.43
N VAL A 250 17.77 10.50 -2.72
CA VAL A 250 18.51 9.83 -3.78
C VAL A 250 18.60 10.74 -5.01
N TYR A 251 19.44 10.36 -5.98
CA TYR A 251 19.55 11.05 -7.25
C TYR A 251 19.25 10.08 -8.39
N LEU A 252 18.50 10.57 -9.38
CA LEU A 252 18.22 9.90 -10.64
C LEU A 252 18.68 10.79 -11.80
N THR A 253 19.14 10.17 -12.87
CA THR A 253 19.41 10.89 -14.12
C THR A 253 18.12 11.30 -14.81
N GLY A 254 18.16 12.32 -15.70
CA GLY A 254 16.99 12.70 -16.48
C GLY A 254 16.45 11.57 -17.33
N LYS A 255 17.32 10.69 -17.83
CA LYS A 255 16.91 9.47 -18.55
C LYS A 255 16.14 8.50 -17.65
N GLU A 256 16.59 8.29 -16.41
CA GLU A 256 15.89 7.42 -15.44
C GLU A 256 14.55 8.02 -15.01
N LEU A 257 14.46 9.34 -14.86
CA LEU A 257 13.19 10.01 -14.59
C LEU A 257 12.18 9.83 -15.74
N LYS A 258 12.62 9.95 -16.99
CA LYS A 258 11.78 9.63 -18.16
C LYS A 258 11.31 8.16 -18.13
N THR A 259 12.18 7.24 -17.68
CA THR A 259 11.82 5.84 -17.48
C THR A 259 10.79 5.67 -16.36
N ALA A 260 10.94 6.36 -15.22
CA ALA A 260 9.99 6.31 -14.11
C ALA A 260 8.59 6.79 -14.54
N VAL A 261 8.52 7.89 -15.28
CA VAL A 261 7.26 8.39 -15.85
C VAL A 261 6.66 7.40 -16.86
N GLU A 262 7.47 6.74 -17.67
CA GLU A 262 6.99 5.73 -18.62
C GLU A 262 6.51 4.46 -17.90
N ILE A 263 7.10 4.10 -16.75
CA ILE A 263 6.60 3.02 -15.87
C ILE A 263 5.19 3.37 -15.41
N ASP A 264 4.98 4.56 -14.88
CA ASP A 264 3.65 5.02 -14.44
C ASP A 264 2.65 4.96 -15.60
N ALA A 265 2.97 5.55 -16.75
CA ALA A 265 2.09 5.61 -17.91
C ALA A 265 1.76 4.23 -18.51
N SER A 266 2.65 3.24 -18.37
CA SER A 266 2.54 1.94 -19.06
C SER A 266 2.17 0.78 -18.15
N ILE A 267 2.56 0.79 -16.89
CA ILE A 267 2.40 -0.34 -15.95
C ILE A 267 1.21 -0.16 -15.02
N SER A 268 0.83 1.07 -14.71
CA SER A 268 -0.27 1.36 -13.79
C SER A 268 -1.63 0.77 -14.23
N ASP A 269 -1.86 0.57 -15.53
CA ASP A 269 -3.04 -0.11 -16.05
C ASP A 269 -3.08 -1.61 -15.69
N MET A 270 -1.92 -2.21 -15.41
CA MET A 270 -1.79 -3.64 -15.05
C MET A 270 -1.62 -3.85 -13.55
N MET A 271 -1.03 -2.87 -12.86
CA MET A 271 -0.77 -2.86 -11.43
C MET A 271 -1.12 -1.46 -10.88
N THR A 272 -2.37 -1.27 -10.52
CA THR A 272 -2.89 0.05 -10.13
C THR A 272 -2.21 0.61 -8.88
N SER A 273 -1.80 -0.24 -7.94
CA SER A 273 -1.03 0.14 -6.74
C SER A 273 0.40 0.63 -7.03
N ALA A 274 0.90 0.45 -8.25
CA ALA A 274 2.20 0.95 -8.70
C ALA A 274 2.11 2.29 -9.43
N ARG A 275 0.93 2.92 -9.50
CA ARG A 275 0.78 4.28 -9.97
C ARG A 275 1.61 5.23 -9.11
N LEU A 276 2.22 6.24 -9.75
CA LEU A 276 3.11 7.19 -9.09
C LEU A 276 2.52 8.60 -9.14
N TYR A 277 2.35 9.22 -7.98
CA TYR A 277 2.14 10.65 -7.86
C TYR A 277 3.49 11.34 -7.73
N MET A 278 3.73 12.37 -8.52
CA MET A 278 5.04 13.00 -8.62
C MET A 278 4.92 14.51 -8.48
N SER A 279 5.60 15.09 -7.50
CA SER A 279 5.76 16.55 -7.39
C SER A 279 7.06 16.99 -8.05
N GLY A 280 7.05 18.17 -8.68
CA GLY A 280 8.21 18.79 -9.33
C GLY A 280 8.46 18.35 -10.77
N ILE A 281 7.80 17.31 -11.26
CA ILE A 281 7.86 16.81 -12.64
C ILE A 281 6.46 16.74 -13.26
N ASN A 282 6.35 17.12 -14.51
CA ASN A 282 5.11 17.05 -15.27
C ASN A 282 5.32 16.22 -16.54
N PHE A 283 4.29 15.51 -16.97
CA PHE A 283 4.34 14.74 -18.19
C PHE A 283 2.99 14.65 -18.89
N SER A 284 3.05 14.34 -20.17
CA SER A 284 1.86 14.01 -20.97
C SER A 284 2.06 12.63 -21.59
N TYR A 285 0.99 11.87 -21.68
CA TYR A 285 1.04 10.55 -22.30
C TYR A 285 -0.20 10.27 -23.14
N HIS A 286 -0.07 9.32 -24.06
CA HIS A 286 -1.16 8.87 -24.91
C HIS A 286 -1.51 7.41 -24.60
N PRO A 287 -2.65 7.09 -23.96
CA PRO A 287 -2.95 5.75 -23.43
C PRO A 287 -3.01 4.65 -24.51
N LYS A 288 -3.31 5.01 -25.77
CA LYS A 288 -3.40 4.05 -26.89
C LYS A 288 -2.06 3.78 -27.59
N ARG A 289 -0.97 4.38 -27.16
CA ARG A 289 0.36 4.04 -27.70
C ARG A 289 0.84 2.70 -27.11
N MET A 290 1.85 2.13 -27.73
CA MET A 290 2.46 0.87 -27.30
C MET A 290 3.04 1.01 -25.88
N ILE A 291 2.96 -0.03 -25.08
CA ILE A 291 3.59 -0.13 -23.75
C ILE A 291 5.07 0.28 -23.87
N LEU A 292 5.57 1.00 -22.88
CA LEU A 292 6.90 1.60 -22.80
C LEU A 292 7.19 2.63 -23.91
N ASN A 293 6.13 3.21 -24.49
CA ASN A 293 6.21 4.32 -25.44
C ASN A 293 4.95 5.18 -25.39
N LYS A 294 4.31 5.26 -24.22
CA LYS A 294 3.08 6.05 -24.01
C LYS A 294 3.39 7.52 -23.77
N VAL A 295 4.48 7.84 -23.09
CA VAL A 295 4.85 9.22 -22.74
C VAL A 295 5.20 10.03 -23.99
N THR A 296 4.71 11.25 -24.05
CA THR A 296 4.89 12.16 -25.20
C THR A 296 5.70 13.40 -24.84
N ASP A 297 5.67 13.82 -23.59
CA ASP A 297 6.40 14.98 -23.08
C ASP A 297 6.71 14.82 -21.60
N VAL A 298 7.88 15.24 -21.15
CA VAL A 298 8.31 15.23 -19.73
C VAL A 298 9.15 16.46 -19.45
N TYR A 299 8.80 17.21 -18.41
CA TYR A 299 9.52 18.42 -18.03
C TYR A 299 9.39 18.72 -16.54
N LEU A 300 10.33 19.51 -16.02
CA LEU A 300 10.19 20.15 -14.71
C LEU A 300 9.53 21.52 -14.88
N GLU A 301 8.71 21.89 -13.90
CA GLU A 301 8.21 23.26 -13.81
C GLU A 301 8.87 23.95 -12.61
N LYS A 302 9.64 25.01 -12.89
CA LYS A 302 10.26 25.85 -11.85
C LYS A 302 9.89 27.31 -12.08
N ASN A 303 9.22 27.93 -11.12
CA ASN A 303 8.76 29.31 -11.19
C ASN A 303 7.89 29.65 -12.42
N GLY A 304 7.05 28.71 -12.85
CA GLY A 304 6.19 28.85 -14.02
C GLY A 304 6.92 28.67 -15.37
N GLU A 305 8.20 28.27 -15.34
CA GLU A 305 8.97 27.96 -16.55
C GLU A 305 9.14 26.47 -16.77
N LYS A 306 8.79 26.00 -17.96
CA LYS A 306 9.05 24.63 -18.41
C LYS A 306 10.55 24.43 -18.65
N LYS A 307 11.13 23.41 -18.01
CA LYS A 307 12.53 23.00 -18.18
C LYS A 307 12.60 21.54 -18.59
N GLU A 308 13.18 21.28 -19.76
CA GLU A 308 13.37 19.92 -20.22
C GLU A 308 14.38 19.15 -19.35
N LEU A 309 14.15 17.84 -19.22
CA LEU A 309 15.10 16.95 -18.56
C LEU A 309 16.30 16.69 -19.43
N VAL A 310 17.49 16.89 -18.87
CA VAL A 310 18.78 16.55 -19.51
C VAL A 310 19.16 15.13 -19.10
N ASP A 311 19.34 14.24 -20.08
CA ASP A 311 19.44 12.80 -19.86
C ASP A 311 20.51 12.39 -18.84
N ASP A 312 21.71 12.99 -18.91
CA ASP A 312 22.84 12.63 -18.05
C ASP A 312 22.94 13.48 -16.77
N LYS A 313 22.07 14.47 -16.60
CA LYS A 313 22.06 15.32 -15.40
C LYS A 313 21.39 14.57 -14.25
N LEU A 314 21.99 14.66 -13.07
CA LEU A 314 21.41 14.19 -11.81
C LEU A 314 20.34 15.17 -11.31
N TYR A 315 19.24 14.64 -10.85
CA TYR A 315 18.14 15.34 -10.21
C TYR A 315 17.91 14.75 -8.82
N HIS A 316 17.72 15.62 -7.84
CA HIS A 316 17.51 15.23 -6.46
C HIS A 316 16.07 14.78 -6.24
N VAL A 317 15.90 13.54 -5.82
CA VAL A 317 14.59 12.88 -5.65
C VAL A 317 14.41 12.47 -4.19
N VAL A 318 13.22 12.72 -3.63
CA VAL A 318 12.81 12.21 -2.34
C VAL A 318 11.68 11.22 -2.53
N VAL A 319 11.82 10.06 -1.89
CA VAL A 319 10.83 8.97 -1.87
C VAL A 319 10.78 8.37 -0.48
N ASP A 320 9.77 7.56 -0.16
CA ASP A 320 9.83 6.73 1.02
C ASP A 320 10.76 5.51 0.81
N LEU A 321 11.25 4.94 1.91
CA LEU A 321 12.19 3.81 1.88
C LEU A 321 11.61 2.59 1.15
N TYR A 322 10.30 2.32 1.30
CA TYR A 322 9.62 1.22 0.63
C TYR A 322 9.67 1.36 -0.89
N SER A 323 9.40 2.55 -1.42
CA SER A 323 9.46 2.83 -2.85
C SER A 323 10.81 2.46 -3.46
N ALA A 324 11.90 2.80 -2.77
CA ALA A 324 13.24 2.43 -3.22
C ALA A 324 13.51 0.92 -3.15
N GLN A 325 13.03 0.26 -2.10
CA GLN A 325 13.16 -1.20 -1.95
C GLN A 325 12.38 -1.98 -3.01
N MET A 326 11.25 -1.44 -3.48
CA MET A 326 10.45 -2.04 -4.55
C MET A 326 11.09 -1.94 -5.94
N LEU A 327 12.10 -1.10 -6.14
CA LEU A 327 12.77 -0.96 -7.46
C LEU A 327 13.36 -2.28 -7.96
N SER A 328 13.85 -3.13 -7.07
CA SER A 328 14.35 -4.47 -7.45
C SER A 328 13.22 -5.34 -7.98
N ALA A 329 12.07 -5.35 -7.32
CA ALA A 329 10.90 -6.10 -7.77
C ALA A 329 10.39 -5.61 -9.14
N VAL A 330 10.34 -4.30 -9.35
CA VAL A 330 9.98 -3.70 -10.66
C VAL A 330 10.97 -4.13 -11.75
N THR A 331 12.26 -4.14 -11.46
CA THR A 331 13.30 -4.59 -12.39
C THR A 331 13.09 -6.06 -12.77
N ASP A 332 12.85 -6.93 -11.79
CA ASP A 332 12.64 -8.36 -11.99
C ASP A 332 11.35 -8.63 -12.78
N MET A 333 10.24 -7.98 -12.43
CA MET A 333 8.95 -8.12 -13.13
C MET A 333 9.02 -7.62 -14.59
N SER A 334 9.87 -6.66 -14.88
CA SER A 334 10.09 -6.14 -16.24
C SER A 334 11.19 -6.89 -17.02
N TYR A 335 11.70 -8.01 -16.49
CA TYR A 335 12.83 -8.74 -17.06
C TYR A 335 14.06 -7.85 -17.34
N GLY A 336 14.29 -6.87 -16.46
CA GLY A 336 15.40 -5.94 -16.55
C GLY A 336 15.24 -4.80 -17.58
N VAL A 337 14.09 -4.69 -18.25
CA VAL A 337 13.80 -3.62 -19.22
C VAL A 337 13.64 -2.28 -18.51
N LEU A 338 13.04 -2.29 -17.33
CA LEU A 338 12.83 -1.11 -16.49
C LEU A 338 13.80 -1.18 -15.31
N SER A 339 14.94 -0.50 -15.45
CA SER A 339 15.94 -0.43 -14.39
C SER A 339 16.15 1.03 -13.99
N LEU A 340 15.79 1.32 -12.73
CA LEU A 340 16.12 2.58 -12.08
C LEU A 340 17.24 2.29 -11.08
N GLN A 341 18.33 3.03 -11.18
CA GLN A 341 19.49 2.84 -10.30
C GLN A 341 19.73 4.12 -9.47
N PRO A 342 19.11 4.22 -8.29
CA PRO A 342 19.30 5.36 -7.40
C PRO A 342 20.80 5.59 -7.11
N LYS A 343 21.20 6.85 -7.10
CA LYS A 343 22.60 7.29 -6.94
C LYS A 343 22.73 8.25 -5.77
N ASP A 344 23.93 8.41 -5.29
CA ASP A 344 24.31 9.53 -4.43
C ASP A 344 24.53 10.82 -5.27
N GLU A 345 24.83 11.91 -4.62
CA GLU A 345 25.10 13.24 -5.20
C GLU A 345 26.30 13.25 -6.16
N ASN A 346 27.16 12.26 -6.10
CA ASN A 346 28.34 12.08 -6.98
C ASN A 346 28.07 11.13 -8.14
N GLY A 347 26.85 10.60 -8.26
CA GLY A 347 26.46 9.67 -9.30
C GLY A 347 26.83 8.20 -9.04
N LYS A 348 27.29 7.86 -7.84
CA LYS A 348 27.57 6.48 -7.47
C LYS A 348 26.28 5.76 -7.12
N ILE A 349 26.08 4.56 -7.68
CA ILE A 349 24.89 3.72 -7.41
C ILE A 349 24.83 3.36 -5.94
N ILE A 350 23.63 3.50 -5.35
CA ILE A 350 23.30 3.16 -3.97
C ILE A 350 22.63 1.80 -3.97
N THR A 351 23.08 0.92 -3.08
CA THR A 351 22.47 -0.40 -2.80
C THR A 351 21.95 -0.47 -1.36
N ASP A 352 22.45 0.38 -0.48
CA ASP A 352 22.01 0.53 0.90
C ASP A 352 21.14 1.79 1.02
N PHE A 353 19.83 1.62 0.84
CA PHE A 353 18.87 2.71 0.91
C PHE A 353 18.69 3.27 2.33
N GLU A 354 18.93 2.46 3.36
CA GLU A 354 18.83 2.92 4.76
C GLU A 354 19.88 4.00 5.07
N SER A 355 21.05 3.96 4.40
CA SER A 355 22.07 5.00 4.52
C SER A 355 21.63 6.39 4.01
N ARG A 356 20.50 6.46 3.31
CA ARG A 356 19.96 7.67 2.68
C ARG A 356 18.73 8.24 3.40
N ILE A 357 18.39 7.70 4.57
CA ILE A 357 17.27 8.16 5.39
C ILE A 357 17.50 9.63 5.79
N LEU A 358 16.44 10.42 5.64
CA LEU A 358 16.39 11.78 6.11
C LEU A 358 16.01 11.82 7.60
N TYR A 359 16.58 12.81 8.31
CA TYR A 359 16.36 12.97 9.73
C TYR A 359 15.88 14.39 10.04
N ASP A 360 14.89 14.51 10.92
CA ASP A 360 14.56 15.75 11.62
C ASP A 360 15.17 15.69 13.03
N GLY A 361 16.27 16.39 13.21
CA GLY A 361 17.09 16.29 14.42
C GLY A 361 17.72 14.91 14.59
N LYS A 362 17.19 14.09 15.53
CA LYS A 362 17.66 12.71 15.78
C LYS A 362 16.68 11.65 15.32
N GLN A 363 15.48 12.04 14.90
CA GLN A 363 14.43 11.12 14.48
C GLN A 363 14.45 10.93 12.97
N GLU A 364 14.13 9.74 12.51
CA GLU A 364 13.86 9.49 11.10
C GLU A 364 12.67 10.36 10.65
N LEU A 365 12.82 11.05 9.53
CA LEU A 365 11.72 11.82 8.96
C LEU A 365 10.72 10.84 8.34
N LYS A 366 9.64 10.58 9.04
CA LYS A 366 8.59 9.66 8.58
C LYS A 366 7.71 10.32 7.53
N ALA A 367 7.27 9.53 6.55
CA ALA A 367 6.40 9.99 5.48
C ALA A 367 5.08 10.60 5.97
N TRP A 368 4.49 10.05 7.05
CA TRP A 368 3.27 10.60 7.66
C TRP A 368 3.50 11.91 8.43
N VAL A 369 4.75 12.21 8.79
CA VAL A 369 5.14 13.49 9.46
C VAL A 369 5.38 14.59 8.43
N ALA A 370 5.68 14.22 7.18
CA ALA A 370 5.92 15.14 6.08
C ALA A 370 4.67 15.93 5.72
#